data_8fd7e981b708c8a0258ee76b10e81a0f
#
_entry.id   8fd7e981b708c8a0258ee76b10e81a0f
#
_cell.length_a   1.000
_cell.length_b   1.000
_cell.length_c   1.000
_cell.angle_alpha   90.00
_cell.angle_beta   90.00
_cell.angle_gamma   90.00
#
_symmetry.space_group_name_H-M   'P 1'
#
loop_
_entity.id
_entity.type
_entity.pdbx_description
1 polymer ?
#
loop_
_entity_poly.entity_id
_entity_poly.type
_entity_poly.pdbx_seq_one_letter_code
_entity_poly.pdbx_strand_id
1 'polypeptide(L)'
;MNYHHLTINERACIYQFKQLGMSIRKIAEALNKSPSTISRELKRNYCGRRYKYLPHIAEEKYSKRRVNCHRPIRIDVDAINYIENKIQINWSPDQIYNYKNGRPKYLPSVSTMYRWIQKGLLIDGDTRKLRRKGKMTDKKETRGKFNIGKRIKKRPKEVYQRKTFGHWEADTIVSGRNDRTYKSSYCFVTLAERKSRLYLCKQLPNRKAENVTNAIIEILSKFPSELVQTITCDRGKEFAGWEEIEEKLKCQMYFADPFCAWQKGTNENSNGLLREYYPKGMDLSKTNNDELKEKLDLINNRPRKCIGYKTPNEVITEVLSKCCT
;
A
#
# COMPACT_ATOMS: atom_id res chain seq x y z
N MET A 1 12.96 -35.00 -5.89
CA MET A 1 12.30 -35.23 -7.20
C MET A 1 11.01 -34.44 -7.29
N ASN A 2 10.90 -33.56 -8.26
CA ASN A 2 9.64 -32.83 -8.49
C ASN A 2 8.62 -33.80 -9.13
N TYR A 3 7.54 -34.09 -8.44
CA TYR A 3 6.45 -34.91 -8.95
C TYR A 3 5.67 -34.17 -10.04
N HIS A 4 5.62 -34.75 -11.25
CA HIS A 4 4.80 -34.25 -12.36
C HIS A 4 3.70 -35.27 -12.70
N HIS A 5 2.49 -34.76 -12.86
CA HIS A 5 1.37 -35.56 -13.35
C HIS A 5 1.61 -35.99 -14.81
N LEU A 6 1.01 -37.11 -15.22
CA LEU A 6 1.04 -37.53 -16.61
C LEU A 6 0.39 -36.51 -17.53
N THR A 7 1.05 -36.19 -18.63
CA THR A 7 0.55 -35.32 -19.69
C THR A 7 -0.36 -36.09 -20.63
N ILE A 8 -1.14 -35.37 -21.46
CA ILE A 8 -1.97 -35.99 -22.50
C ILE A 8 -1.13 -36.81 -23.50
N ASN A 9 0.07 -36.31 -23.84
CA ASN A 9 1.00 -37.02 -24.74
C ASN A 9 1.52 -38.33 -24.10
N GLU A 10 1.89 -38.32 -22.83
CA GLU A 10 2.30 -39.53 -22.10
C GLU A 10 1.16 -40.54 -22.00
N ARG A 11 -0.09 -40.08 -21.84
CA ARG A 11 -1.29 -40.93 -21.89
C ARG A 11 -1.50 -41.55 -23.26
N ALA A 12 -1.27 -40.81 -24.32
CA ALA A 12 -1.33 -41.33 -25.69
C ALA A 12 -0.28 -42.42 -25.94
N CYS A 13 0.96 -42.22 -25.46
CA CYS A 13 2.00 -43.23 -25.51
C CYS A 13 1.63 -44.48 -24.71
N ILE A 14 1.07 -44.34 -23.51
CA ILE A 14 0.59 -45.48 -22.70
C ILE A 14 -0.44 -46.30 -23.50
N TYR A 15 -1.38 -45.63 -24.18
CA TYR A 15 -2.37 -46.33 -25.00
C TYR A 15 -1.75 -47.08 -26.15
N GLN A 16 -0.85 -46.47 -26.94
CA GLN A 16 -0.17 -47.09 -28.06
C GLN A 16 0.67 -48.31 -27.63
N PHE A 17 1.46 -48.16 -26.57
CA PHE A 17 2.29 -49.24 -26.04
C PHE A 17 1.45 -50.39 -25.50
N LYS A 18 0.28 -50.15 -24.94
CA LYS A 18 -0.67 -51.20 -24.54
C LYS A 18 -1.28 -51.92 -25.75
N GLN A 19 -1.56 -51.23 -26.86
CA GLN A 19 -2.02 -51.85 -28.10
C GLN A 19 -0.93 -52.78 -28.70
N LEU A 20 0.33 -52.38 -28.55
CA LEU A 20 1.49 -53.20 -28.95
C LEU A 20 1.81 -54.36 -28.00
N GLY A 21 0.97 -54.60 -26.97
CA GLY A 21 1.12 -55.69 -26.04
C GLY A 21 2.26 -55.51 -25.00
N MET A 22 2.84 -54.31 -24.87
CA MET A 22 3.93 -54.06 -23.93
C MET A 22 3.48 -54.25 -22.47
N SER A 23 4.37 -54.81 -21.66
CA SER A 23 4.14 -54.94 -20.21
C SER A 23 4.21 -53.59 -19.50
N ILE A 24 3.53 -53.48 -18.35
CA ILE A 24 3.54 -52.26 -17.53
C ILE A 24 4.97 -51.77 -17.20
N ARG A 25 5.89 -52.73 -16.94
CA ARG A 25 7.31 -52.43 -16.64
C ARG A 25 8.01 -51.78 -17.84
N LYS A 26 7.85 -52.35 -19.05
CA LYS A 26 8.42 -51.80 -20.29
C LYS A 26 7.84 -50.40 -20.63
N ILE A 27 6.54 -50.20 -20.44
CA ILE A 27 5.90 -48.90 -20.63
C ILE A 27 6.45 -47.84 -19.64
N ALA A 28 6.64 -48.25 -18.39
CA ALA A 28 7.17 -47.37 -17.34
C ALA A 28 8.62 -46.96 -17.66
N GLU A 29 9.44 -47.89 -18.12
CA GLU A 29 10.81 -47.62 -18.56
C GLU A 29 10.85 -46.66 -19.75
N ALA A 30 10.07 -46.94 -20.80
CA ALA A 30 9.99 -46.10 -22.00
C ALA A 30 9.55 -44.63 -21.69
N LEU A 31 8.72 -44.41 -20.66
CA LEU A 31 8.23 -43.09 -20.26
C LEU A 31 9.02 -42.50 -19.07
N ASN A 32 10.06 -43.14 -18.62
CA ASN A 32 10.81 -42.73 -17.42
C ASN A 32 9.91 -42.47 -16.21
N LYS A 33 8.95 -43.37 -15.96
CA LYS A 33 8.02 -43.33 -14.83
C LYS A 33 8.10 -44.61 -14.01
N SER A 34 7.59 -44.59 -12.79
CA SER A 34 7.49 -45.81 -12.00
C SER A 34 6.41 -46.77 -12.54
N PRO A 35 6.60 -48.08 -12.49
CA PRO A 35 5.57 -49.07 -12.87
C PRO A 35 4.26 -48.88 -12.10
N SER A 36 4.35 -48.48 -10.84
CA SER A 36 3.18 -48.15 -10.01
C SER A 36 2.38 -46.96 -10.51
N THR A 37 3.04 -45.97 -11.15
CA THR A 37 2.36 -44.83 -11.79
C THR A 37 1.51 -45.28 -12.96
N ILE A 38 2.10 -46.11 -13.85
CA ILE A 38 1.40 -46.63 -15.02
C ILE A 38 0.25 -47.56 -14.61
N SER A 39 0.49 -48.45 -13.63
CA SER A 39 -0.56 -49.32 -13.11
C SER A 39 -1.74 -48.57 -12.52
N ARG A 40 -1.46 -47.53 -11.70
CA ARG A 40 -2.49 -46.68 -11.11
C ARG A 40 -3.23 -45.85 -12.17
N GLU A 41 -2.54 -45.37 -13.20
CA GLU A 41 -3.17 -44.63 -14.29
C GLU A 41 -4.16 -45.49 -15.07
N LEU A 42 -3.75 -46.70 -15.45
CA LEU A 42 -4.60 -47.67 -16.16
C LEU A 42 -5.79 -48.11 -15.33
N LYS A 43 -5.60 -48.42 -14.05
CA LYS A 43 -6.67 -48.82 -13.13
C LYS A 43 -7.66 -47.70 -12.89
N ARG A 44 -7.18 -46.52 -12.62
CA ARG A 44 -8.01 -45.32 -12.27
C ARG A 44 -8.85 -44.81 -13.42
N ASN A 45 -8.35 -44.98 -14.65
CA ASN A 45 -8.97 -44.45 -15.87
C ASN A 45 -9.53 -45.53 -16.79
N TYR A 46 -9.82 -46.68 -16.22
CA TYR A 46 -10.45 -47.80 -16.94
C TYR A 46 -11.80 -47.34 -17.56
N CYS A 47 -11.99 -47.68 -18.86
CA CYS A 47 -13.13 -47.21 -19.67
C CYS A 47 -14.10 -48.35 -20.06
N GLY A 48 -14.04 -49.51 -19.38
CA GLY A 48 -14.92 -50.63 -19.68
C GLY A 48 -14.27 -51.74 -20.54
N ARG A 49 -15.02 -52.83 -20.79
CA ARG A 49 -14.47 -54.03 -21.44
C ARG A 49 -14.02 -53.80 -22.88
N ARG A 50 -14.74 -52.94 -23.64
CA ARG A 50 -14.49 -52.69 -25.09
C ARG A 50 -13.20 -51.89 -25.33
N TYR A 51 -12.98 -50.78 -24.55
CA TYR A 51 -11.88 -49.83 -24.80
C TYR A 51 -10.94 -49.69 -23.59
N LYS A 52 -10.77 -50.66 -22.75
CA LYS A 52 -9.94 -50.72 -21.53
C LYS A 52 -9.37 -49.38 -21.02
N TYR A 53 -8.74 -48.58 -21.88
CA TYR A 53 -8.13 -47.29 -21.57
C TYR A 53 -8.11 -46.37 -22.79
N LEU A 54 -8.56 -45.13 -22.66
CA LEU A 54 -8.55 -44.10 -23.71
C LEU A 54 -7.93 -42.81 -23.18
N PRO A 55 -6.90 -42.22 -23.86
CA PRO A 55 -6.15 -41.04 -23.37
C PRO A 55 -7.01 -39.82 -23.09
N HIS A 56 -7.93 -39.45 -23.99
CA HIS A 56 -8.82 -38.31 -23.84
C HIS A 56 -9.79 -38.45 -22.65
N ILE A 57 -10.34 -39.66 -22.46
CA ILE A 57 -11.21 -39.94 -21.30
C ILE A 57 -10.40 -39.89 -19.99
N ALA A 58 -9.16 -40.40 -20.02
CA ALA A 58 -8.27 -40.33 -18.87
C ALA A 58 -7.92 -38.88 -18.50
N GLU A 59 -7.70 -38.00 -19.49
CA GLU A 59 -7.46 -36.57 -19.31
C GLU A 59 -8.70 -35.87 -18.75
N GLU A 60 -9.89 -36.17 -19.29
CA GLU A 60 -11.15 -35.61 -18.79
C GLU A 60 -11.40 -36.02 -17.34
N LYS A 61 -11.25 -37.30 -17.02
CA LYS A 61 -11.37 -37.81 -15.65
C LYS A 61 -10.33 -37.17 -14.71
N TYR A 62 -9.10 -36.95 -15.20
CA TYR A 62 -8.06 -36.26 -14.45
C TYR A 62 -8.45 -34.81 -14.18
N SER A 63 -8.91 -34.06 -15.20
CA SER A 63 -9.32 -32.64 -15.07
C SER A 63 -10.49 -32.49 -14.10
N LYS A 64 -11.52 -33.34 -14.19
CA LYS A 64 -12.65 -33.38 -13.23
C LYS A 64 -12.16 -33.62 -11.78
N ARG A 65 -11.24 -34.59 -11.58
CA ARG A 65 -10.66 -34.82 -10.25
C ARG A 65 -9.84 -33.64 -9.75
N ARG A 66 -9.11 -32.94 -10.64
CA ARG A 66 -8.31 -31.76 -10.26
C ARG A 66 -9.17 -30.62 -9.78
N VAL A 67 -10.30 -30.37 -10.42
CA VAL A 67 -11.27 -29.35 -9.98
C VAL A 67 -11.76 -29.66 -8.55
N ASN A 68 -12.03 -30.94 -8.25
CA ASN A 68 -12.53 -31.38 -6.94
C ASN A 68 -11.43 -31.52 -5.86
N CYS A 69 -10.14 -31.47 -6.24
CA CYS A 69 -9.02 -31.61 -5.28
C CYS A 69 -8.71 -30.30 -4.53
N HIS A 70 -9.38 -29.20 -4.85
CA HIS A 70 -9.15 -27.94 -4.14
C HIS A 70 -9.83 -27.98 -2.77
N ARG A 71 -9.06 -27.60 -1.75
CA ARG A 71 -9.62 -27.39 -0.42
C ARG A 71 -10.74 -26.35 -0.52
N PRO A 72 -11.95 -26.62 -0.02
CA PRO A 72 -13.03 -25.64 -0.08
C PRO A 72 -12.59 -24.35 0.59
N ILE A 73 -12.89 -23.23 -0.04
CA ILE A 73 -12.61 -21.91 0.53
C ILE A 73 -13.57 -21.78 1.73
N ARG A 74 -13.01 -21.76 2.93
CA ARG A 74 -13.78 -21.41 4.12
C ARG A 74 -13.98 -19.90 4.10
N ILE A 75 -15.20 -19.49 3.81
CA ILE A 75 -15.64 -18.10 3.81
C ILE A 75 -16.24 -17.83 5.19
N ASP A 76 -15.57 -16.97 5.94
CA ASP A 76 -16.11 -16.36 7.15
C ASP A 76 -16.71 -15.01 6.74
N VAL A 77 -18.02 -14.87 6.87
CA VAL A 77 -18.77 -13.67 6.43
C VAL A 77 -18.30 -12.44 7.20
N ASP A 78 -18.04 -12.57 8.50
CA ASP A 78 -17.54 -11.46 9.33
C ASP A 78 -16.16 -11.00 8.88
N ALA A 79 -15.29 -11.95 8.50
CA ALA A 79 -13.98 -11.63 7.96
C ALA A 79 -14.07 -10.93 6.60
N ILE A 80 -15.00 -11.34 5.71
CA ILE A 80 -15.22 -10.68 4.42
C ILE A 80 -15.69 -9.25 4.63
N ASN A 81 -16.75 -9.06 5.41
CA ASN A 81 -17.31 -7.74 5.70
C ASN A 81 -16.23 -6.80 6.32
N TYR A 82 -15.45 -7.32 7.26
CA TYR A 82 -14.35 -6.57 7.84
C TYR A 82 -13.30 -6.16 6.80
N ILE A 83 -12.87 -7.09 5.94
CA ILE A 83 -11.88 -6.83 4.90
C ILE A 83 -12.39 -5.77 3.91
N GLU A 84 -13.62 -5.91 3.43
CA GLU A 84 -14.22 -5.00 2.46
C GLU A 84 -14.39 -3.59 3.03
N ASN A 85 -14.91 -3.47 4.24
CA ASN A 85 -15.03 -2.19 4.95
C ASN A 85 -13.67 -1.50 5.10
N LYS A 86 -12.60 -2.25 5.42
CA LYS A 86 -11.25 -1.67 5.52
C LYS A 86 -10.65 -1.30 4.16
N ILE A 87 -10.92 -2.07 3.11
CA ILE A 87 -10.49 -1.70 1.73
C ILE A 87 -11.22 -0.44 1.26
N GLN A 88 -12.51 -0.27 1.58
CA GLN A 88 -13.27 0.94 1.23
C GLN A 88 -12.67 2.22 1.81
N ILE A 89 -12.06 2.14 2.99
CA ILE A 89 -11.30 3.25 3.60
C ILE A 89 -9.80 3.22 3.23
N ASN A 90 -9.47 2.61 2.10
CA ASN A 90 -8.12 2.57 1.49
C ASN A 90 -7.06 1.79 2.27
N TRP A 91 -7.42 0.87 3.18
CA TRP A 91 -6.43 -0.02 3.78
C TRP A 91 -5.98 -1.09 2.78
N SER A 92 -4.70 -1.42 2.79
CA SER A 92 -4.19 -2.55 2.01
C SER A 92 -4.40 -3.88 2.75
N PRO A 93 -4.45 -5.02 2.04
CA PRO A 93 -4.49 -6.35 2.67
C PRO A 93 -3.40 -6.58 3.72
N ASP A 94 -2.20 -6.04 3.51
CA ASP A 94 -1.10 -6.10 4.47
C ASP A 94 -1.41 -5.34 5.77
N GLN A 95 -2.02 -4.17 5.68
CA GLN A 95 -2.45 -3.38 6.83
C GLN A 95 -3.60 -4.06 7.59
N ILE A 96 -4.58 -4.59 6.86
CA ILE A 96 -5.74 -5.31 7.43
C ILE A 96 -5.29 -6.52 8.24
N TYR A 97 -4.37 -7.31 7.68
CA TYR A 97 -3.87 -8.53 8.32
C TYR A 97 -3.04 -8.26 9.59
N ASN A 98 -2.20 -7.23 9.55
CA ASN A 98 -1.23 -6.98 10.62
C ASN A 98 -1.75 -6.04 11.71
N TYR A 99 -2.84 -5.30 11.49
CA TYR A 99 -3.47 -4.47 12.52
C TYR A 99 -4.20 -5.36 13.53
N LYS A 100 -3.87 -5.22 14.81
CA LYS A 100 -4.34 -6.16 15.85
C LYS A 100 -5.64 -5.73 16.52
N ASN A 101 -5.92 -4.43 16.58
CA ASN A 101 -7.06 -3.91 17.33
C ASN A 101 -8.37 -4.10 16.55
N GLY A 102 -9.37 -4.74 17.19
CA GLY A 102 -10.70 -4.91 16.62
C GLY A 102 -10.80 -5.81 15.38
N ARG A 103 -9.80 -6.69 15.15
CA ARG A 103 -9.85 -7.62 14.01
C ARG A 103 -10.62 -8.91 14.36
N PRO A 104 -11.28 -9.56 13.40
CA PRO A 104 -11.85 -10.88 13.56
C PRO A 104 -10.80 -11.92 13.98
N LYS A 105 -11.24 -12.95 14.70
CA LYS A 105 -10.38 -14.06 15.16
C LYS A 105 -9.72 -14.79 13.99
N TYR A 106 -10.45 -14.94 12.89
CA TYR A 106 -10.01 -15.63 11.68
C TYR A 106 -9.94 -14.66 10.52
N LEU A 107 -8.74 -14.34 10.08
CA LEU A 107 -8.49 -13.59 8.85
C LEU A 107 -7.66 -14.43 7.90
N PRO A 108 -7.97 -14.41 6.59
CA PRO A 108 -7.14 -15.05 5.58
C PRO A 108 -5.77 -14.34 5.50
N SER A 109 -4.74 -15.08 5.06
CA SER A 109 -3.42 -14.50 4.86
C SER A 109 -3.45 -13.40 3.79
N VAL A 110 -2.48 -12.49 3.82
CA VAL A 110 -2.34 -11.40 2.84
C VAL A 110 -2.40 -11.92 1.41
N SER A 111 -1.65 -13.00 1.12
CA SER A 111 -1.64 -13.64 -0.21
C SER A 111 -3.02 -14.20 -0.60
N THR A 112 -3.78 -14.71 0.38
CA THR A 112 -5.13 -15.22 0.14
C THR A 112 -6.09 -14.08 -0.16
N MET A 113 -6.00 -12.94 0.55
CA MET A 113 -6.80 -11.75 0.27
C MET A 113 -6.58 -11.24 -1.16
N TYR A 114 -5.31 -11.11 -1.61
CA TYR A 114 -5.01 -10.71 -2.98
C TYR A 114 -5.57 -11.71 -4.01
N ARG A 115 -5.47 -13.02 -3.74
CA ARG A 115 -6.05 -14.06 -4.60
C ARG A 115 -7.58 -13.97 -4.67
N TRP A 116 -8.23 -13.66 -3.56
CA TRP A 116 -9.69 -13.47 -3.51
C TRP A 116 -10.13 -12.23 -4.29
N ILE A 117 -9.38 -11.13 -4.21
CA ILE A 117 -9.59 -9.94 -5.04
C ILE A 117 -9.47 -10.31 -6.53
N GLN A 118 -8.40 -11.02 -6.92
CA GLN A 118 -8.21 -11.44 -8.33
C GLN A 118 -9.31 -12.38 -8.84
N LYS A 119 -9.92 -13.17 -7.96
CA LYS A 119 -11.03 -14.09 -8.29
C LYS A 119 -12.41 -13.43 -8.20
N GLY A 120 -12.51 -12.15 -7.89
CA GLY A 120 -13.78 -11.45 -7.71
C GLY A 120 -14.55 -11.80 -6.44
N LEU A 121 -13.92 -12.50 -5.48
CA LEU A 121 -14.55 -12.88 -4.21
C LEU A 121 -14.50 -11.75 -3.16
N LEU A 122 -13.74 -10.70 -3.40
CA LEU A 122 -13.67 -9.47 -2.60
C LEU A 122 -13.73 -8.28 -3.53
N ILE A 123 -14.48 -7.24 -3.14
CA ILE A 123 -14.60 -5.96 -3.85
C ILE A 123 -14.88 -6.13 -5.36
N ASP A 124 -15.60 -7.17 -5.77
CA ASP A 124 -15.91 -7.51 -7.16
C ASP A 124 -14.68 -7.55 -8.10
N GLY A 125 -13.51 -7.83 -7.53
CA GLY A 125 -12.24 -7.84 -8.26
C GLY A 125 -11.70 -6.46 -8.65
N ASP A 126 -12.28 -5.36 -8.16
CA ASP A 126 -11.86 -3.99 -8.51
C ASP A 126 -10.53 -3.60 -7.89
N THR A 127 -9.43 -3.87 -8.60
CA THR A 127 -8.07 -3.52 -8.17
C THR A 127 -7.80 -2.01 -8.12
N ARG A 128 -8.69 -1.15 -8.69
CA ARG A 128 -8.56 0.32 -8.63
C ARG A 128 -8.74 0.84 -7.20
N LYS A 129 -9.43 0.09 -6.35
CA LYS A 129 -9.57 0.35 -4.91
C LYS A 129 -8.27 0.11 -4.12
N LEU A 130 -7.27 -0.53 -4.72
CA LEU A 130 -5.95 -0.73 -4.11
C LEU A 130 -5.02 0.47 -4.39
N ARG A 131 -4.14 0.81 -3.44
CA ARG A 131 -3.28 2.01 -3.48
C ARG A 131 -2.51 2.20 -4.79
N ARG A 132 -1.92 1.16 -5.36
CA ARG A 132 -1.06 1.28 -6.55
C ARG A 132 -1.82 1.25 -7.87
N LYS A 133 -3.09 0.88 -7.89
CA LYS A 133 -3.94 0.84 -9.10
C LYS A 133 -3.25 0.24 -10.35
N GLY A 134 -2.24 -0.63 -10.15
CA GLY A 134 -1.45 -1.24 -11.22
C GLY A 134 -0.46 -0.32 -11.95
N LYS A 135 -0.21 0.92 -11.48
CA LYS A 135 0.65 1.89 -12.20
C LYS A 135 2.00 2.09 -11.50
N MET A 136 3.09 1.97 -12.26
CA MET A 136 4.44 2.46 -11.91
C MET A 136 4.70 3.76 -12.68
N THR A 137 5.19 4.81 -12.02
CA THR A 137 5.53 6.08 -12.69
C THR A 137 6.85 6.63 -12.16
N ASP A 138 7.82 6.79 -13.06
CA ASP A 138 9.02 7.59 -12.84
C ASP A 138 8.78 9.03 -13.34
N LYS A 139 9.16 10.02 -12.56
CA LYS A 139 9.11 11.44 -12.97
C LYS A 139 10.40 12.16 -12.67
N LYS A 140 10.95 12.87 -13.68
CA LYS A 140 12.05 13.82 -13.54
C LYS A 140 11.51 15.20 -13.09
N GLU A 141 12.20 15.85 -12.15
CA GLU A 141 11.82 17.15 -11.61
C GLU A 141 12.74 18.26 -12.16
N THR A 142 12.13 19.42 -12.52
CA THR A 142 12.83 20.56 -13.16
C THR A 142 12.54 21.87 -12.44
N ARG A 143 12.99 22.04 -11.16
CA ARG A 143 12.78 23.29 -10.41
C ARG A 143 14.08 24.04 -10.14
N GLY A 144 14.01 25.37 -10.14
CA GLY A 144 15.15 26.28 -9.94
C GLY A 144 15.69 26.31 -8.51
N LYS A 145 16.92 26.80 -8.36
CA LYS A 145 17.66 26.91 -7.08
C LYS A 145 17.36 28.22 -6.38
N PHE A 146 16.90 28.19 -5.15
CA PHE A 146 16.80 29.33 -4.25
C PHE A 146 17.55 29.04 -2.95
N ASN A 147 18.38 29.96 -2.43
CA ASN A 147 19.17 29.74 -1.22
C ASN A 147 18.53 30.46 -0.03
N ILE A 148 17.90 29.73 0.87
CA ILE A 148 17.30 30.25 2.11
C ILE A 148 17.71 29.41 3.30
N GLY A 149 17.98 30.03 4.45
CA GLY A 149 18.07 29.42 5.77
C GLY A 149 19.13 28.34 5.98
N LYS A 150 19.01 27.59 7.08
CA LYS A 150 19.97 26.54 7.50
C LYS A 150 19.86 25.30 6.60
N ARG A 151 20.96 24.89 6.01
CA ARG A 151 21.00 23.66 5.18
C ARG A 151 20.70 22.43 5.99
N ILE A 152 20.05 21.43 5.40
CA ILE A 152 19.69 20.14 6.02
C ILE A 152 20.92 19.39 6.60
N LYS A 153 22.11 19.61 6.06
CA LYS A 153 23.37 19.04 6.58
C LYS A 153 23.67 19.47 8.02
N LYS A 154 23.12 20.63 8.48
CA LYS A 154 23.26 21.12 9.86
C LYS A 154 22.19 20.55 10.80
N ARG A 155 21.23 19.77 10.28
CA ARG A 155 20.17 19.15 11.07
C ARG A 155 20.74 18.07 12.00
N PRO A 156 20.35 18.01 13.29
CA PRO A 156 20.84 17.03 14.24
C PRO A 156 20.70 15.59 13.72
N LYS A 157 21.70 14.74 14.02
CA LYS A 157 21.72 13.34 13.55
C LYS A 157 20.55 12.51 14.09
N GLU A 158 20.08 12.83 15.31
CA GLU A 158 18.93 12.17 15.94
C GLU A 158 17.64 12.24 15.12
N VAL A 159 17.44 13.35 14.36
CA VAL A 159 16.29 13.53 13.48
C VAL A 159 16.22 12.45 12.39
N TYR A 160 17.38 11.93 11.96
CA TYR A 160 17.45 10.85 10.96
C TYR A 160 16.99 9.51 11.54
N GLN A 161 17.20 9.29 12.85
CA GLN A 161 16.86 8.03 13.54
C GLN A 161 15.35 7.85 13.74
N ARG A 162 14.58 8.96 13.70
CA ARG A 162 13.11 8.96 13.91
C ARG A 162 12.68 8.32 15.23
N LYS A 163 13.51 8.43 16.27
CA LYS A 163 13.24 7.85 17.60
C LYS A 163 12.52 8.82 18.53
N THR A 164 12.77 10.12 18.36
CA THR A 164 12.15 11.20 19.12
C THR A 164 10.98 11.80 18.36
N PHE A 165 9.96 12.29 19.07
CA PHE A 165 8.86 13.06 18.51
C PHE A 165 9.27 14.55 18.42
N GLY A 166 8.59 15.32 17.56
CA GLY A 166 8.83 16.76 17.43
C GLY A 166 9.60 17.16 16.18
N HIS A 167 9.86 16.24 15.29
CA HIS A 167 10.56 16.50 14.02
C HIS A 167 9.59 16.44 12.84
N TRP A 168 9.24 17.61 12.32
CA TRP A 168 8.24 17.80 11.30
C TRP A 168 8.86 17.99 9.90
N GLU A 169 8.13 17.56 8.89
CA GLU A 169 8.41 17.89 7.49
C GLU A 169 7.25 18.74 6.95
N ALA A 170 7.55 19.90 6.36
CA ALA A 170 6.57 20.80 5.77
C ALA A 170 6.65 20.78 4.24
N ASP A 171 5.48 20.86 3.59
CA ASP A 171 5.36 20.93 2.14
C ASP A 171 4.07 21.66 1.73
N THR A 172 3.94 21.99 0.45
CA THR A 172 2.70 22.54 -0.11
C THR A 172 2.18 21.69 -1.25
N ILE A 173 0.88 21.47 -1.28
CA ILE A 173 0.17 20.80 -2.36
C ILE A 173 -0.63 21.83 -3.13
N VAL A 174 -0.26 22.09 -4.39
CA VAL A 174 -0.94 23.08 -5.23
C VAL A 174 -2.21 22.50 -5.87
N SER A 175 -3.19 23.39 -6.08
CA SER A 175 -4.41 23.11 -6.82
C SER A 175 -4.12 22.68 -8.27
N GLY A 176 -5.02 21.90 -8.83
CA GLY A 176 -5.07 21.63 -10.26
C GLY A 176 -5.61 22.81 -11.07
N ARG A 177 -5.78 22.58 -12.36
CA ARG A 177 -6.48 23.53 -13.26
C ARG A 177 -7.96 23.20 -13.25
N ASN A 178 -8.79 24.24 -13.08
CA ASN A 178 -10.21 24.15 -13.36
C ASN A 178 -10.39 24.36 -14.88
N ASP A 179 -11.06 23.41 -15.55
CA ASP A 179 -11.46 23.47 -16.96
C ASP A 179 -10.38 23.97 -17.95
N ARG A 180 -9.20 23.34 -17.97
CA ARG A 180 -8.07 23.56 -18.89
C ARG A 180 -7.52 25.01 -18.96
N THR A 181 -8.24 26.03 -18.52
CA THR A 181 -7.91 27.47 -18.70
C THR A 181 -7.46 28.16 -17.43
N TYR A 182 -8.08 27.91 -16.29
CA TYR A 182 -7.77 28.60 -15.03
C TYR A 182 -7.18 27.67 -13.98
N LYS A 183 -6.08 28.09 -13.38
CA LYS A 183 -5.45 27.40 -12.24
C LYS A 183 -5.82 28.15 -10.97
N SER A 184 -6.57 27.52 -10.06
CA SER A 184 -6.87 28.05 -8.75
C SER A 184 -5.58 28.35 -7.96
N SER A 185 -5.56 29.48 -7.24
CA SER A 185 -4.46 29.85 -6.34
C SER A 185 -4.43 29.01 -5.06
N TYR A 186 -5.52 28.33 -4.75
CA TYR A 186 -5.65 27.52 -3.53
C TYR A 186 -4.59 26.43 -3.44
N CYS A 187 -4.14 26.18 -2.22
CA CYS A 187 -3.18 25.12 -1.92
C CYS A 187 -3.44 24.53 -0.54
N PHE A 188 -2.86 23.38 -0.28
CA PHE A 188 -2.75 22.82 1.06
C PHE A 188 -1.33 23.05 1.59
N VAL A 189 -1.20 23.55 2.82
CA VAL A 189 0.03 23.39 3.60
C VAL A 189 -0.08 22.08 4.36
N THR A 190 0.98 21.30 4.34
CA THR A 190 1.00 19.94 4.90
C THR A 190 2.18 19.78 5.85
N LEU A 191 1.94 19.13 6.97
CA LEU A 191 2.93 18.86 8.01
C LEU A 191 2.90 17.37 8.34
N ALA A 192 4.05 16.72 8.27
CA ALA A 192 4.19 15.31 8.60
C ALA A 192 5.21 15.12 9.73
N GLU A 193 4.79 14.54 10.84
CA GLU A 193 5.70 14.21 11.93
C GLU A 193 6.45 12.90 11.62
N ARG A 194 7.76 12.90 11.86
CA ARG A 194 8.68 11.87 11.33
C ARG A 194 8.63 10.54 12.07
N LYS A 195 8.36 10.54 13.38
CA LYS A 195 8.28 9.33 14.22
C LYS A 195 6.89 8.69 14.14
N SER A 196 5.86 9.42 14.51
CA SER A 196 4.47 8.95 14.56
C SER A 196 3.81 8.79 13.21
N ARG A 197 4.32 9.49 12.18
CA ARG A 197 3.67 9.63 10.88
C ARG A 197 2.37 10.43 10.93
N LEU A 198 2.13 11.17 12.04
CA LEU A 198 1.00 12.09 12.12
C LEU A 198 1.06 13.07 10.97
N TYR A 199 -0.08 13.26 10.32
CA TYR A 199 -0.18 14.10 9.14
C TYR A 199 -1.26 15.15 9.32
N LEU A 200 -0.87 16.41 9.23
CA LEU A 200 -1.74 17.57 9.39
C LEU A 200 -1.77 18.37 8.09
N CYS A 201 -2.90 18.98 7.81
CA CYS A 201 -3.09 19.75 6.59
C CYS A 201 -4.08 20.88 6.83
N LYS A 202 -3.84 22.04 6.17
CA LYS A 202 -4.75 23.17 6.15
C LYS A 202 -4.88 23.71 4.74
N GLN A 203 -6.10 24.03 4.32
CA GLN A 203 -6.37 24.71 3.07
C GLN A 203 -6.03 26.21 3.19
N LEU A 204 -5.40 26.74 2.15
CA LEU A 204 -5.05 28.16 2.05
C LEU A 204 -5.56 28.73 0.73
N PRO A 205 -5.98 30.01 0.71
CA PRO A 205 -6.47 30.68 -0.51
C PRO A 205 -5.36 30.89 -1.55
N ASN A 206 -4.11 30.93 -1.11
CA ASN A 206 -2.94 31.05 -1.98
C ASN A 206 -1.67 30.60 -1.27
N ARG A 207 -0.56 30.47 -2.02
CA ARG A 207 0.75 30.02 -1.55
C ARG A 207 1.70 31.16 -1.20
N LYS A 208 1.18 32.33 -0.75
CA LYS A 208 2.03 33.42 -0.25
C LYS A 208 2.71 33.02 1.04
N ALA A 209 3.94 33.49 1.23
CA ALA A 209 4.76 33.16 2.41
C ALA A 209 4.02 33.47 3.73
N GLU A 210 3.40 34.62 3.83
CA GLU A 210 2.62 35.02 5.00
C GLU A 210 1.53 34.01 5.38
N ASN A 211 0.71 33.56 4.40
CA ASN A 211 -0.36 32.59 4.65
C ASN A 211 0.19 31.22 5.08
N VAL A 212 1.30 30.78 4.48
CA VAL A 212 1.95 29.52 4.81
C VAL A 212 2.58 29.60 6.21
N THR A 213 3.25 30.68 6.53
CA THR A 213 3.85 30.97 7.86
C THR A 213 2.78 30.92 8.95
N ASN A 214 1.70 31.71 8.78
CA ASN A 214 0.60 31.77 9.75
C ASN A 214 -0.06 30.41 9.95
N ALA A 215 -0.26 29.64 8.87
CA ALA A 215 -0.85 28.32 8.96
C ALA A 215 0.04 27.30 9.70
N ILE A 216 1.35 27.32 9.46
CA ILE A 216 2.30 26.44 10.18
C ILE A 216 2.28 26.77 11.68
N ILE A 217 2.34 28.04 12.02
CA ILE A 217 2.29 28.51 13.41
C ILE A 217 0.97 28.09 14.06
N GLU A 218 -0.16 28.36 13.43
CA GLU A 218 -1.50 28.00 13.96
C GLU A 218 -1.67 26.50 14.20
N ILE A 219 -1.16 25.67 13.28
CA ILE A 219 -1.26 24.21 13.43
C ILE A 219 -0.36 23.71 14.55
N LEU A 220 0.90 24.14 14.58
CA LEU A 220 1.90 23.58 15.49
C LEU A 220 1.85 24.19 16.90
N SER A 221 1.34 25.41 17.07
CA SER A 221 1.12 26.02 18.39
C SER A 221 0.12 25.26 19.26
N LYS A 222 -0.67 24.36 18.68
CA LYS A 222 -1.58 23.47 19.43
C LYS A 222 -0.85 22.31 20.13
N PHE A 223 0.42 22.12 19.84
CA PHE A 223 1.26 21.10 20.49
C PHE A 223 2.17 21.75 21.55
N PRO A 224 2.51 21.01 22.62
CA PRO A 224 3.57 21.44 23.54
C PRO A 224 4.88 21.72 22.78
N SER A 225 5.65 22.70 23.24
CA SER A 225 6.89 23.14 22.57
C SER A 225 7.90 22.00 22.41
N GLU A 226 7.94 21.07 23.36
CA GLU A 226 8.80 19.88 23.33
C GLU A 226 8.49 18.95 22.15
N LEU A 227 7.27 19.05 21.63
CA LEU A 227 6.80 18.29 20.47
C LEU A 227 6.93 19.03 19.15
N VAL A 228 7.58 20.22 19.15
CA VAL A 228 7.87 21.02 17.96
C VAL A 228 9.34 21.47 17.98
N GLN A 229 10.25 20.55 17.73
CA GLN A 229 11.68 20.79 17.83
C GLN A 229 12.31 21.25 16.51
N THR A 230 11.99 20.56 15.41
CA THR A 230 12.53 20.92 14.09
C THR A 230 11.50 20.81 13.00
N ILE A 231 11.59 21.70 11.99
CA ILE A 231 10.77 21.64 10.78
C ILE A 231 11.71 21.56 9.58
N THR A 232 11.51 20.59 8.69
CA THR A 232 12.25 20.45 7.44
C THR A 232 11.35 20.75 6.26
N CYS A 233 11.72 21.73 5.43
CA CYS A 233 10.99 22.10 4.22
C CYS A 233 11.90 22.11 2.98
N ASP A 234 11.33 22.34 1.81
CA ASP A 234 12.13 22.67 0.63
C ASP A 234 12.47 24.16 0.61
N ARG A 235 13.21 24.57 -0.44
CA ARG A 235 13.61 25.97 -0.63
C ARG A 235 12.61 26.76 -1.46
N GLY A 236 11.31 26.50 -1.23
CA GLY A 236 10.24 27.24 -1.87
C GLY A 236 10.13 28.66 -1.29
N LYS A 237 9.75 29.62 -2.13
CA LYS A 237 9.50 31.02 -1.70
C LYS A 237 8.39 31.11 -0.66
N GLU A 238 7.49 30.14 -0.61
CA GLU A 238 6.42 30.00 0.38
C GLU A 238 6.90 29.82 1.82
N PHE A 239 8.15 29.40 2.01
CA PHE A 239 8.76 29.27 3.33
C PHE A 239 9.70 30.44 3.67
N ALA A 240 9.55 31.59 3.00
CA ALA A 240 10.41 32.77 3.25
C ALA A 240 10.24 33.36 4.66
N GLY A 241 9.06 33.13 5.31
CA GLY A 241 8.84 33.58 6.70
C GLY A 241 9.35 32.60 7.77
N TRP A 242 10.38 31.82 7.45
CA TRP A 242 10.94 30.81 8.35
C TRP A 242 11.48 31.36 9.68
N GLU A 243 12.00 32.61 9.71
CA GLU A 243 12.50 33.26 10.92
C GLU A 243 11.36 33.48 11.93
N GLU A 244 10.23 33.94 11.48
CA GLU A 244 9.03 34.13 12.31
C GLU A 244 8.52 32.81 12.87
N ILE A 245 8.59 31.70 12.08
CA ILE A 245 8.22 30.36 12.54
C ILE A 245 9.16 29.89 13.65
N GLU A 246 10.50 30.05 13.45
CA GLU A 246 11.51 29.71 14.46
C GLU A 246 11.26 30.47 15.78
N GLU A 247 11.00 31.79 15.69
CA GLU A 247 10.77 32.65 16.84
C GLU A 247 9.49 32.26 17.61
N LYS A 248 8.35 32.16 16.91
CA LYS A 248 7.06 31.90 17.56
C LYS A 248 6.93 30.46 18.10
N LEU A 249 7.46 29.48 17.42
CA LEU A 249 7.39 28.07 17.81
C LEU A 249 8.61 27.62 18.63
N LYS A 250 9.63 28.45 18.81
CA LYS A 250 10.91 28.13 19.48
C LYS A 250 11.54 26.85 18.92
N CYS A 251 11.44 26.64 17.61
CA CYS A 251 11.93 25.46 16.90
C CYS A 251 13.06 25.84 15.94
N GLN A 252 13.63 24.86 15.25
CA GLN A 252 14.65 25.12 14.21
C GLN A 252 14.17 24.64 12.84
N MET A 253 14.31 25.48 11.83
CA MET A 253 13.97 25.14 10.44
C MET A 253 15.20 24.74 9.63
N TYR A 254 15.06 23.67 8.85
CA TYR A 254 16.10 23.16 7.96
C TYR A 254 15.56 23.03 6.54
N PHE A 255 16.41 23.37 5.58
CA PHE A 255 16.04 23.38 4.17
C PHE A 255 16.72 22.22 3.43
N ALA A 256 15.92 21.39 2.76
CA ALA A 256 16.39 20.30 1.94
C ALA A 256 17.28 20.81 0.80
N ASP A 257 18.23 19.98 0.38
CA ASP A 257 19.05 20.30 -0.78
C ASP A 257 18.21 20.23 -2.06
N PRO A 258 18.51 21.07 -3.07
CA PRO A 258 17.82 21.02 -4.35
C PRO A 258 17.90 19.61 -4.94
N PHE A 259 16.79 19.15 -5.55
CA PHE A 259 16.65 17.83 -6.18
C PHE A 259 16.77 16.62 -5.24
N CYS A 260 16.74 16.85 -3.93
CA CYS A 260 16.85 15.81 -2.91
C CYS A 260 15.50 15.50 -2.24
N ALA A 261 14.49 15.11 -3.02
CA ALA A 261 13.14 14.81 -2.52
C ALA A 261 13.12 13.76 -1.39
N TRP A 262 14.07 12.80 -1.45
CA TRP A 262 14.21 11.76 -0.41
C TRP A 262 14.50 12.31 1.00
N GLN A 263 14.99 13.55 1.10
CA GLN A 263 15.26 14.20 2.39
C GLN A 263 13.96 14.58 3.13
N LYS A 264 12.81 14.64 2.42
CA LYS A 264 11.44 14.83 2.94
C LYS A 264 10.53 13.63 2.63
N GLY A 265 11.05 12.43 2.66
CA GLY A 265 10.32 11.22 2.26
C GLY A 265 9.09 10.91 3.11
N THR A 266 8.98 11.44 4.35
CA THR A 266 7.79 11.27 5.18
C THR A 266 6.63 12.07 4.61
N ASN A 267 6.87 13.33 4.28
CA ASN A 267 5.85 14.21 3.73
C ASN A 267 5.45 13.77 2.32
N GLU A 268 6.43 13.39 1.47
CA GLU A 268 6.13 12.85 0.13
C GLU A 268 5.19 11.66 0.19
N ASN A 269 5.46 10.69 1.08
CA ASN A 269 4.57 9.54 1.26
C ASN A 269 3.18 9.95 1.77
N SER A 270 3.09 10.87 2.72
CA SER A 270 1.83 11.34 3.31
C SER A 270 1.03 12.17 2.29
N ASN A 271 1.70 13.03 1.53
CA ASN A 271 1.10 13.74 0.40
C ASN A 271 0.54 12.76 -0.64
N GLY A 272 1.22 11.62 -0.86
CA GLY A 272 0.73 10.55 -1.72
C GLY A 272 -0.57 9.92 -1.22
N LEU A 273 -0.78 9.85 0.10
CA LEU A 273 -2.05 9.36 0.69
C LEU A 273 -3.16 10.41 0.57
N LEU A 274 -2.85 11.68 0.81
CA LEU A 274 -3.82 12.76 0.62
C LEU A 274 -4.27 12.82 -0.85
N ARG A 275 -3.37 12.53 -1.79
CA ARG A 275 -3.66 12.47 -3.24
C ARG A 275 -4.54 11.27 -3.64
N GLU A 276 -4.81 10.32 -2.76
CA GLU A 276 -5.85 9.29 -2.97
C GLU A 276 -7.25 9.92 -2.93
N TYR A 277 -7.44 10.98 -2.13
CA TYR A 277 -8.70 11.73 -1.99
C TYR A 277 -8.73 12.99 -2.86
N TYR A 278 -7.60 13.69 -2.99
CA TYR A 278 -7.44 14.91 -3.77
C TYR A 278 -6.45 14.70 -4.93
N PRO A 279 -6.88 14.09 -6.06
CA PRO A 279 -5.99 13.76 -7.17
C PRO A 279 -5.28 14.97 -7.77
N LYS A 280 -4.16 14.73 -8.44
CA LYS A 280 -3.50 15.79 -9.24
C LYS A 280 -4.46 16.27 -10.32
N GLY A 281 -4.62 17.58 -10.42
CA GLY A 281 -5.56 18.20 -11.36
C GLY A 281 -6.88 18.65 -10.72
N MET A 282 -7.22 18.17 -9.53
CA MET A 282 -8.40 18.64 -8.80
C MET A 282 -8.24 20.09 -8.34
N ASP A 283 -9.31 20.88 -8.46
CA ASP A 283 -9.39 22.25 -7.93
C ASP A 283 -9.62 22.19 -6.42
N LEU A 284 -8.62 22.63 -5.66
CA LEU A 284 -8.67 22.63 -4.20
C LEU A 284 -9.54 23.74 -3.61
N SER A 285 -9.97 24.74 -4.39
CA SER A 285 -10.88 25.79 -3.89
C SER A 285 -12.26 25.23 -3.50
N LYS A 286 -12.65 24.11 -4.11
CA LYS A 286 -13.93 23.45 -3.85
C LYS A 286 -13.90 22.51 -2.63
N THR A 287 -12.76 22.39 -1.94
CA THR A 287 -12.63 21.52 -0.77
C THR A 287 -13.29 22.19 0.43
N ASN A 288 -14.15 21.44 1.13
CA ASN A 288 -14.69 21.83 2.42
C ASN A 288 -13.71 21.44 3.56
N ASN A 289 -13.57 22.28 4.57
CA ASN A 289 -12.71 22.04 5.73
C ASN A 289 -13.16 20.80 6.53
N ASP A 290 -14.45 20.53 6.65
CA ASP A 290 -14.98 19.36 7.36
C ASP A 290 -14.65 18.08 6.59
N GLU A 291 -14.81 18.10 5.25
CA GLU A 291 -14.37 17.00 4.39
C GLU A 291 -12.86 16.75 4.53
N LEU A 292 -12.05 17.81 4.49
CA LEU A 292 -10.60 17.69 4.66
C LEU A 292 -10.25 17.05 6.01
N LYS A 293 -10.92 17.47 7.09
CA LYS A 293 -10.73 16.88 8.42
C LYS A 293 -11.07 15.40 8.43
N GLU A 294 -12.21 15.00 7.88
CA GLU A 294 -12.60 13.59 7.76
C GLU A 294 -11.54 12.77 7.02
N LYS A 295 -11.03 13.27 5.88
CA LYS A 295 -9.98 12.55 5.12
C LYS A 295 -8.66 12.47 5.88
N LEU A 296 -8.30 13.51 6.65
CA LEU A 296 -7.12 13.47 7.52
C LEU A 296 -7.29 12.45 8.64
N ASP A 297 -8.46 12.33 9.23
CA ASP A 297 -8.76 11.32 10.23
C ASP A 297 -8.65 9.89 9.66
N LEU A 298 -9.15 9.66 8.44
CA LEU A 298 -8.95 8.38 7.74
C LEU A 298 -7.46 8.08 7.50
N ILE A 299 -6.66 9.09 7.12
CA ILE A 299 -5.22 8.95 6.91
C ILE A 299 -4.49 8.66 8.22
N ASN A 300 -4.85 9.34 9.32
CA ASN A 300 -4.19 9.21 10.61
C ASN A 300 -4.67 7.98 11.41
N ASN A 301 -5.82 7.42 11.08
CA ASN A 301 -6.29 6.13 11.59
C ASN A 301 -5.90 4.93 10.71
N ARG A 302 -5.10 5.17 9.66
CA ARG A 302 -4.60 4.10 8.79
C ARG A 302 -3.29 3.52 9.35
N PRO A 303 -3.19 2.19 9.60
CA PRO A 303 -1.99 1.57 10.15
C PRO A 303 -0.76 1.76 9.27
N ARG A 304 0.42 1.93 9.88
CA ARG A 304 1.69 2.10 9.16
C ARG A 304 2.69 1.01 9.53
N LYS A 305 3.17 0.28 8.54
CA LYS A 305 4.18 -0.77 8.74
C LYS A 305 5.43 -0.25 9.46
N CYS A 306 5.87 0.98 9.14
CA CYS A 306 7.08 1.58 9.71
C CYS A 306 6.97 1.98 11.19
N ILE A 307 5.79 1.92 11.78
CA ILE A 307 5.54 2.10 13.21
C ILE A 307 4.85 0.86 13.82
N GLY A 308 5.17 -0.33 13.29
CA GLY A 308 4.68 -1.60 13.81
C GLY A 308 3.18 -1.83 13.61
N TYR A 309 2.61 -1.29 12.52
CA TYR A 309 1.17 -1.33 12.21
C TYR A 309 0.26 -0.63 13.22
N LYS A 310 0.81 0.21 14.11
CA LYS A 310 0.01 1.20 14.81
C LYS A 310 -0.48 2.28 13.84
N THR A 311 -1.52 2.99 14.25
CA THR A 311 -1.96 4.19 13.55
C THR A 311 -1.19 5.42 14.06
N PRO A 312 -1.03 6.48 13.25
CA PRO A 312 -0.49 7.76 13.71
C PRO A 312 -1.20 8.31 14.95
N ASN A 313 -2.55 8.19 15.01
CA ASN A 313 -3.34 8.64 16.15
C ASN A 313 -3.03 7.84 17.42
N GLU A 314 -2.86 6.52 17.35
CA GLU A 314 -2.45 5.71 18.50
C GLU A 314 -1.08 6.16 19.03
N VAL A 315 -0.12 6.41 18.12
CA VAL A 315 1.24 6.82 18.52
C VAL A 315 1.25 8.21 19.16
N ILE A 316 0.50 9.19 18.62
CA ILE A 316 0.46 10.54 19.20
C ILE A 316 -0.23 10.52 20.57
N THR A 317 -1.30 9.75 20.75
CA THR A 317 -1.97 9.59 22.04
C THR A 317 -1.02 9.03 23.10
N GLU A 318 -0.20 8.02 22.75
CA GLU A 318 0.83 7.48 23.66
C GLU A 318 1.92 8.51 24.01
N VAL A 319 2.23 9.44 23.12
CA VAL A 319 3.22 10.50 23.36
C VAL A 319 2.62 11.57 24.28
N LEU A 320 1.41 12.05 23.96
CA LEU A 320 0.75 13.08 24.75
C LEU A 320 0.46 12.61 26.20
N SER A 321 0.05 11.36 26.40
CA SER A 321 -0.17 10.81 27.74
C SER A 321 1.10 10.82 28.61
N LYS A 322 2.29 10.70 27.99
CA LYS A 322 3.58 10.77 28.69
C LYS A 322 4.07 12.18 28.97
N CYS A 323 3.57 13.17 28.26
CA CYS A 323 3.91 14.58 28.49
C CYS A 323 3.04 15.22 29.60
N CYS A 324 1.89 14.57 29.93
CA CYS A 324 0.97 15.04 30.99
C CYS A 324 1.23 14.39 32.36
N THR A 325 2.18 13.46 32.43
CA THR A 325 2.67 12.86 33.69
C THR A 325 4.04 13.41 34.03
#